data_e2df133436fe8cb7ca4e7c24b6b23830
#
_entry.id   e2df133436fe8cb7ca4e7c24b6b23830
#
_cell.length_a   1.000
_cell.length_b   1.000
_cell.length_c   1.000
_cell.angle_alpha   90.00
_cell.angle_beta   90.00
_cell.angle_gamma   90.00
#
_symmetry.space_group_name_H-M   'P 1'
#
loop_
_entity.id
_entity.type
_entity.pdbx_description
1 polymer ?
#
loop_
_entity_poly.entity_id
_entity_poly.type
_entity_poly.pdbx_seq_one_letter_code
_entity_poly.pdbx_strand_id
1 'polypeptide(L)'
;MKAIKLFAIAALTLGMMACNKKEDSNVIPNEGTQATLSIKVDAGSQLRALGASPADGDVKSLEVYVYAGDLLEGYKKVENTSEAVDINVTTGERKLVVVANANLGKINSLTELQEIALRDKVVMVEPSGDDQVGVVMTAEPQTITIKAGKNTYGFGAGEGSISSAPLQLVKVPARISLVGASTSFEGAFAGWTFEPSEVFVFNVPNSSRLFGPSLELVEMGRYAGMKQDSWTGDLWVPSQVVKEVLRDEVSDLSSITPNNFIYYHSFESIGKPVVLVIRGKLKDDSGQLVKGAPFADDNGYTHYSILVNAERSGYAYTGDDTGTGNLKRNTDYRISVVIKRPGTSDPTTPPADAATLDVKVAVTPWLTVNQNIEY
;
A
#
# COMPACT_ATOMS: atom_id res chain seq x y z
N MET A 1 -8.05 18.00 -95.18
CA MET A 1 -6.68 18.18 -95.71
C MET A 1 -5.72 18.23 -94.54
N LYS A 2 -4.69 17.34 -94.57
CA LYS A 2 -3.36 17.38 -93.86
C LYS A 2 -3.36 17.73 -92.38
N ALA A 3 -3.26 16.80 -91.43
CA ALA A 3 -2.08 16.09 -90.93
C ALA A 3 -0.92 16.99 -90.56
N ILE A 4 -0.57 17.03 -89.30
CA ILE A 4 0.84 17.01 -88.83
C ILE A 4 0.85 16.42 -87.38
N LYS A 5 1.62 15.37 -87.22
CA LYS A 5 1.94 14.70 -85.94
C LYS A 5 3.00 15.52 -85.25
N LEU A 6 2.86 15.66 -83.93
CA LEU A 6 4.04 15.95 -83.11
C LEU A 6 4.01 15.06 -81.85
N PHE A 7 5.03 14.24 -81.75
CA PHE A 7 5.37 13.43 -80.58
C PHE A 7 5.83 14.34 -79.45
N ALA A 8 5.25 14.23 -78.28
CA ALA A 8 5.87 14.70 -77.03
C ALA A 8 5.89 13.58 -76.04
N ILE A 9 7.10 13.19 -75.68
CA ILE A 9 7.43 12.22 -74.64
C ILE A 9 7.12 12.89 -73.32
N ALA A 10 6.13 12.38 -72.62
CA ALA A 10 5.85 12.77 -71.24
C ALA A 10 6.53 11.73 -70.32
N ALA A 11 7.56 12.17 -69.61
CA ALA A 11 8.20 11.40 -68.56
C ALA A 11 7.22 11.17 -67.40
N LEU A 12 7.03 9.90 -67.13
CA LEU A 12 6.21 9.43 -66.00
C LEU A 12 7.01 9.59 -64.70
N THR A 13 6.83 10.68 -63.96
CA THR A 13 7.31 10.80 -62.60
C THR A 13 6.29 10.11 -61.70
N LEU A 14 6.64 8.91 -61.22
CA LEU A 14 5.98 8.27 -60.11
C LEU A 14 6.20 9.13 -58.87
N GLY A 15 5.19 9.90 -58.51
CA GLY A 15 5.09 10.50 -57.20
C GLY A 15 4.78 9.40 -56.17
N MET A 16 5.78 8.96 -55.47
CA MET A 16 5.56 8.20 -54.24
C MET A 16 4.88 9.15 -53.24
N MET A 17 3.56 9.01 -53.08
CA MET A 17 2.88 9.51 -51.88
C MET A 17 3.42 8.70 -50.70
N ALA A 18 4.39 9.23 -50.02
CA ALA A 18 4.74 8.81 -48.66
C ALA A 18 3.56 9.17 -47.79
N CYS A 19 2.78 8.19 -47.39
CA CYS A 19 1.89 8.28 -46.22
C CYS A 19 2.80 8.65 -45.02
N ASN A 20 2.77 9.91 -44.63
CA ASN A 20 3.21 10.32 -43.31
C ASN A 20 2.22 9.73 -42.29
N LYS A 21 2.45 8.47 -41.89
CA LYS A 21 2.11 8.07 -40.53
C LYS A 21 2.97 8.97 -39.65
N LYS A 22 2.33 9.81 -38.87
CA LYS A 22 2.92 10.32 -37.62
C LYS A 22 3.19 9.10 -36.75
N GLU A 23 4.33 8.50 -36.89
CA GLU A 23 4.93 7.73 -35.82
C GLU A 23 5.28 8.75 -34.74
N ASP A 24 4.71 8.56 -33.56
CA ASP A 24 5.15 9.25 -32.37
C ASP A 24 6.63 8.88 -32.17
N SER A 25 7.49 9.69 -32.77
CA SER A 25 8.93 9.54 -32.66
C SER A 25 9.42 10.19 -31.37
N ASN A 26 9.11 9.57 -30.22
CA ASN A 26 9.96 9.64 -29.06
C ASN A 26 11.22 8.80 -29.34
N VAL A 27 12.03 9.26 -30.28
CA VAL A 27 13.35 8.66 -30.54
C VAL A 27 14.22 9.09 -29.38
N ILE A 28 14.57 8.17 -28.50
CA ILE A 28 15.63 8.34 -27.51
C ILE A 28 16.89 8.68 -28.29
N PRO A 29 17.57 9.80 -28.04
CA PRO A 29 18.88 10.04 -28.62
C PRO A 29 19.77 8.87 -28.22
N ASN A 30 20.17 8.06 -29.19
CA ASN A 30 20.96 6.85 -28.96
C ASN A 30 22.46 7.29 -28.82
N GLU A 31 22.75 8.08 -27.79
CA GLU A 31 24.06 8.58 -27.42
C GLU A 31 24.79 7.60 -26.49
N GLY A 32 24.91 6.34 -26.88
CA GLY A 32 25.63 5.38 -26.05
C GLY A 32 25.87 4.05 -26.74
N THR A 33 26.88 3.33 -26.27
CA THR A 33 27.17 1.97 -26.70
C THR A 33 26.14 1.01 -26.06
N GLN A 34 25.71 -0.01 -26.81
CA GLN A 34 24.80 -1.05 -26.32
C GLN A 34 25.38 -1.75 -25.09
N ALA A 35 24.54 -1.95 -24.10
CA ALA A 35 24.86 -2.60 -22.84
C ALA A 35 23.63 -3.38 -22.31
N THR A 36 23.85 -4.19 -21.29
CA THR A 36 22.78 -4.86 -20.57
C THR A 36 22.84 -4.54 -19.08
N LEU A 37 21.66 -4.51 -18.44
CA LEU A 37 21.50 -4.39 -17.01
C LEU A 37 20.77 -5.62 -16.45
N SER A 38 21.31 -6.21 -15.40
CA SER A 38 20.64 -7.20 -14.58
C SER A 38 20.47 -6.65 -13.16
N ILE A 39 19.30 -6.82 -12.57
CA ILE A 39 18.99 -6.30 -11.24
C ILE A 39 18.43 -7.40 -10.34
N LYS A 40 18.85 -7.38 -9.10
CA LYS A 40 18.28 -8.16 -7.99
C LYS A 40 17.76 -7.21 -6.94
N VAL A 41 16.55 -7.49 -6.45
CA VAL A 41 15.91 -6.74 -5.39
C VAL A 41 15.81 -7.58 -4.11
N ASP A 42 15.70 -6.88 -2.99
CA ASP A 42 15.34 -7.46 -1.70
C ASP A 42 14.05 -6.78 -1.21
N ALA A 43 13.00 -7.57 -1.10
CA ALA A 43 11.69 -7.14 -0.58
C ALA A 43 11.63 -7.20 0.95
N GLY A 44 12.79 -7.40 1.59
CA GLY A 44 12.91 -7.67 3.01
C GLY A 44 12.44 -9.11 3.33
N SER A 45 13.38 -9.99 3.65
CA SER A 45 13.03 -11.22 4.32
C SER A 45 12.42 -10.82 5.66
N GLN A 46 11.12 -11.03 5.84
CA GLN A 46 10.57 -11.01 7.17
C GLN A 46 11.31 -12.11 7.95
N LEU A 47 12.20 -11.71 8.86
CA LEU A 47 12.37 -12.51 10.06
C LEU A 47 10.94 -12.71 10.52
N ARG A 48 10.47 -13.96 10.52
CA ARG A 48 9.10 -14.31 10.93
C ARG A 48 8.87 -13.68 12.29
N ALA A 49 8.47 -12.41 12.31
CA ALA A 49 7.78 -11.86 13.45
C ALA A 49 6.56 -12.78 13.56
N LEU A 50 6.48 -13.49 14.65
CA LEU A 50 5.38 -14.36 15.01
C LEU A 50 4.09 -13.63 14.59
N GLY A 51 3.30 -14.21 13.67
CA GLY A 51 2.08 -13.62 13.15
C GLY A 51 2.20 -12.79 11.86
N ALA A 52 3.32 -12.78 11.14
CA ALA A 52 3.37 -12.17 9.82
C ALA A 52 2.73 -13.09 8.78
N SER A 53 1.82 -12.56 7.95
CA SER A 53 1.35 -13.29 6.79
C SER A 53 2.53 -13.61 5.86
N PRO A 54 2.69 -14.85 5.41
CA PRO A 54 3.76 -15.23 4.48
C PRO A 54 3.77 -14.42 3.18
N ALA A 55 2.60 -13.92 2.76
CA ALA A 55 2.42 -13.22 1.49
C ALA A 55 2.94 -11.76 1.47
N ASP A 56 3.16 -11.14 2.62
CA ASP A 56 3.48 -9.70 2.70
C ASP A 56 4.86 -9.32 2.14
N GLY A 57 5.77 -10.25 1.96
CA GLY A 57 7.11 -10.03 1.38
C GLY A 57 7.32 -10.65 0.01
N ASP A 58 6.30 -11.34 -0.54
CA ASP A 58 6.43 -12.05 -1.80
C ASP A 58 6.47 -11.10 -3.00
N VAL A 59 7.45 -11.27 -3.86
CA VAL A 59 7.50 -10.63 -5.17
C VAL A 59 6.76 -11.51 -6.17
N LYS A 60 5.49 -11.22 -6.40
CA LYS A 60 4.65 -11.93 -7.40
C LYS A 60 4.89 -11.39 -8.81
N SER A 61 5.13 -10.09 -8.93
CA SER A 61 5.58 -9.46 -10.17
C SER A 61 6.64 -8.41 -9.88
N LEU A 62 7.60 -8.26 -10.78
CA LEU A 62 8.65 -7.25 -10.71
C LEU A 62 8.73 -6.52 -12.03
N GLU A 63 8.57 -5.22 -12.00
CA GLU A 63 8.69 -4.32 -13.16
C GLU A 63 9.90 -3.43 -12.97
N VAL A 64 10.80 -3.47 -13.93
CA VAL A 64 12.03 -2.68 -13.93
C VAL A 64 11.99 -1.73 -15.11
N TYR A 65 12.17 -0.46 -14.82
CA TYR A 65 12.20 0.64 -15.78
C TYR A 65 13.58 1.32 -15.74
N VAL A 66 14.14 1.56 -16.89
CA VAL A 66 15.40 2.30 -17.06
C VAL A 66 15.13 3.48 -17.97
N TYR A 67 15.31 4.69 -17.46
CA TYR A 67 15.06 5.92 -18.18
C TYR A 67 16.36 6.64 -18.54
N ALA A 68 16.45 7.11 -19.80
CA ALA A 68 17.44 8.07 -20.26
C ALA A 68 16.81 9.48 -20.19
N GLY A 69 17.18 10.27 -19.17
CA GLY A 69 16.42 11.47 -18.83
C GLY A 69 14.99 11.10 -18.40
N ASP A 70 14.00 11.61 -19.12
CA ASP A 70 12.58 11.29 -18.89
C ASP A 70 12.06 10.13 -19.76
N LEU A 71 12.80 9.70 -20.78
CA LEU A 71 12.32 8.71 -21.75
C LEU A 71 12.71 7.29 -21.36
N LEU A 72 11.75 6.36 -21.45
CA LEU A 72 11.94 4.95 -21.19
C LEU A 72 12.87 4.33 -22.25
N GLU A 73 14.01 3.83 -21.82
CA GLU A 73 14.97 3.12 -22.65
C GLU A 73 14.84 1.60 -22.49
N GLY A 74 14.78 1.11 -21.24
CA GLY A 74 14.70 -0.31 -20.94
C GLY A 74 13.51 -0.62 -20.04
N TYR A 75 12.80 -1.69 -20.36
CA TYR A 75 11.70 -2.20 -19.53
C TYR A 75 11.71 -3.73 -19.49
N LYS A 76 11.54 -4.27 -18.30
CA LYS A 76 11.33 -5.71 -18.12
C LYS A 76 10.34 -5.99 -17.01
N LYS A 77 9.37 -6.86 -17.29
CA LYS A 77 8.49 -7.47 -16.33
C LYS A 77 8.82 -8.94 -16.17
N VAL A 78 8.91 -9.39 -14.93
CA VAL A 78 9.10 -10.80 -14.55
C VAL A 78 8.11 -11.18 -13.46
N GLU A 79 7.81 -12.46 -13.36
CA GLU A 79 6.83 -12.98 -12.42
C GLU A 79 7.47 -13.97 -11.44
N ASN A 80 7.05 -13.92 -10.18
CA ASN A 80 7.48 -14.83 -9.10
C ASN A 80 9.00 -14.91 -8.91
N THR A 81 9.69 -13.78 -9.10
CA THR A 81 11.14 -13.68 -8.91
C THR A 81 11.54 -12.27 -8.48
N SER A 82 12.61 -12.20 -7.70
CA SER A 82 13.26 -10.95 -7.30
C SER A 82 14.39 -10.51 -8.25
N GLU A 83 14.52 -11.15 -9.42
CA GLU A 83 15.60 -10.88 -10.36
C GLU A 83 15.06 -10.60 -11.77
N ALA A 84 15.52 -9.51 -12.38
CA ALA A 84 15.29 -9.18 -13.77
C ALA A 84 16.65 -9.09 -14.47
N VAL A 85 16.90 -9.96 -15.44
CA VAL A 85 18.20 -10.09 -16.09
C VAL A 85 18.17 -9.63 -17.55
N ASP A 86 19.31 -9.17 -18.06
CA ASP A 86 19.52 -8.82 -19.47
C ASP A 86 18.51 -7.81 -20.03
N ILE A 87 18.35 -6.67 -19.34
CA ILE A 87 17.59 -5.52 -19.82
C ILE A 87 18.48 -4.74 -20.78
N ASN A 88 18.05 -4.57 -22.03
CA ASN A 88 18.78 -3.79 -23.02
C ASN A 88 18.76 -2.30 -22.69
N VAL A 89 19.92 -1.68 -22.63
CA VAL A 89 20.16 -0.28 -22.31
C VAL A 89 21.36 0.23 -23.07
N THR A 90 21.67 1.53 -22.99
CA THR A 90 22.92 2.10 -23.51
C THR A 90 23.76 2.73 -22.41
N THR A 91 25.05 2.95 -22.67
CA THR A 91 25.98 3.56 -21.70
C THR A 91 25.57 4.98 -21.32
N GLY A 92 25.92 5.38 -20.10
CA GLY A 92 25.65 6.70 -19.55
C GLY A 92 24.87 6.71 -18.27
N GLU A 93 24.51 7.88 -17.81
CA GLU A 93 23.66 8.04 -16.61
C GLU A 93 22.21 7.68 -16.92
N ARG A 94 21.60 6.90 -16.05
CA ARG A 94 20.21 6.44 -16.17
C ARG A 94 19.47 6.55 -14.83
N LYS A 95 18.15 6.70 -14.91
CA LYS A 95 17.25 6.54 -13.75
C LYS A 95 16.68 5.13 -13.77
N LEU A 96 17.01 4.38 -12.73
CA LEU A 96 16.49 3.05 -12.46
C LEU A 96 15.28 3.16 -11.54
N VAL A 97 14.17 2.61 -11.95
CA VAL A 97 12.94 2.50 -11.13
C VAL A 97 12.53 1.05 -11.08
N VAL A 98 12.15 0.60 -9.90
CA VAL A 98 11.70 -0.78 -9.67
C VAL A 98 10.41 -0.78 -8.87
N VAL A 99 9.44 -1.51 -9.36
CA VAL A 99 8.12 -1.64 -8.76
C VAL A 99 7.76 -3.12 -8.69
N ALA A 100 7.35 -3.59 -7.52
CA ALA A 100 6.84 -4.94 -7.33
C ALA A 100 5.35 -4.92 -7.06
N ASN A 101 4.64 -5.90 -7.59
CA ASN A 101 3.23 -6.21 -7.31
C ASN A 101 2.21 -5.13 -7.73
N ALA A 102 2.59 -4.15 -8.56
CA ALA A 102 1.67 -3.11 -9.01
C ALA A 102 1.03 -3.39 -10.38
N ASN A 103 1.71 -4.15 -11.23
CA ASN A 103 1.25 -4.48 -12.59
C ASN A 103 0.87 -3.22 -13.40
N LEU A 104 1.80 -2.26 -13.47
CA LEU A 104 1.59 -0.97 -14.12
C LEU A 104 1.71 -1.06 -15.65
N GLY A 105 2.51 -2.01 -16.14
CA GLY A 105 2.85 -2.12 -17.55
C GLY A 105 3.93 -1.11 -18.00
N LYS A 106 4.11 -0.99 -19.30
CA LYS A 106 5.12 -0.11 -19.87
C LYS A 106 4.69 1.35 -19.80
N ILE A 107 5.51 2.21 -19.17
CA ILE A 107 5.27 3.65 -19.01
C ILE A 107 6.44 4.39 -19.63
N ASN A 108 6.18 5.25 -20.60
CA ASN A 108 7.22 5.81 -21.46
C ASN A 108 7.93 7.04 -20.87
N SER A 109 7.36 7.70 -19.85
CA SER A 109 7.93 8.87 -19.19
C SER A 109 8.16 8.59 -17.69
N LEU A 110 9.32 9.01 -17.18
CA LEU A 110 9.61 8.94 -15.75
C LEU A 110 8.68 9.86 -14.96
N THR A 111 8.40 11.05 -15.48
CA THR A 111 7.45 11.98 -14.87
C THR A 111 6.06 11.35 -14.77
N GLU A 112 5.57 10.72 -15.84
CA GLU A 112 4.29 9.99 -15.81
C GLU A 112 4.29 8.88 -14.75
N LEU A 113 5.37 8.10 -14.66
CA LEU A 113 5.50 7.04 -13.66
C LEU A 113 5.49 7.61 -12.22
N GLN A 114 6.15 8.74 -11.99
CA GLN A 114 6.19 9.39 -10.67
C GLN A 114 4.84 9.98 -10.25
N GLU A 115 4.01 10.36 -11.22
CA GLU A 115 2.68 10.91 -10.99
C GLU A 115 1.60 9.84 -10.86
N ILE A 116 1.93 8.58 -11.08
CA ILE A 116 0.93 7.50 -10.97
C ILE A 116 0.34 7.44 -9.58
N ALA A 117 -0.98 7.55 -9.55
CA ALA A 117 -1.77 7.26 -8.38
C ALA A 117 -2.18 5.78 -8.35
N LEU A 118 -1.73 5.09 -7.33
CA LEU A 118 -2.21 3.74 -7.01
C LEU A 118 -3.62 3.88 -6.43
N ARG A 119 -4.62 3.50 -7.21
CA ARG A 119 -6.03 3.56 -6.79
C ARG A 119 -6.55 2.16 -6.56
N ASP A 120 -7.35 1.99 -5.51
CA ASP A 120 -8.00 0.73 -5.15
C ASP A 120 -7.04 -0.48 -4.96
N LYS A 121 -5.73 -0.23 -4.90
CA LYS A 121 -4.70 -1.27 -4.73
C LYS A 121 -4.58 -1.75 -3.28
N VAL A 122 -4.96 -0.94 -2.31
CA VAL A 122 -4.94 -1.34 -0.89
C VAL A 122 -5.97 -2.43 -0.60
N VAL A 123 -7.11 -2.39 -1.30
CA VAL A 123 -8.21 -3.37 -1.15
C VAL A 123 -7.90 -4.70 -1.84
N MET A 124 -6.96 -4.71 -2.78
CA MET A 124 -6.56 -5.93 -3.50
C MET A 124 -5.61 -6.82 -2.69
N VAL A 125 -5.17 -6.36 -1.53
CA VAL A 125 -4.30 -7.12 -0.62
C VAL A 125 -5.18 -7.69 0.49
N GLU A 126 -6.06 -8.62 0.14
CA GLU A 126 -6.91 -9.32 1.10
C GLU A 126 -6.09 -10.29 1.96
N PRO A 127 -6.27 -10.28 3.30
CA PRO A 127 -5.55 -11.20 4.18
C PRO A 127 -5.90 -12.67 3.96
N SER A 128 -7.07 -12.94 3.41
CA SER A 128 -7.66 -14.28 3.29
C SER A 128 -7.82 -14.79 1.85
N GLY A 129 -7.41 -14.00 0.85
CA GLY A 129 -7.68 -14.33 -0.55
C GLY A 129 -6.63 -15.22 -1.20
N ASP A 130 -7.08 -16.10 -2.08
CA ASP A 130 -6.29 -16.79 -3.10
C ASP A 130 -5.61 -15.81 -4.09
N ASP A 131 -5.73 -14.51 -3.86
CA ASP A 131 -5.30 -13.50 -4.79
C ASP A 131 -3.79 -13.26 -4.72
N GLN A 132 -3.21 -13.68 -5.78
CA GLN A 132 -1.83 -13.67 -6.22
C GLN A 132 -1.19 -12.27 -6.33
N VAL A 133 -1.85 -11.23 -5.86
CA VAL A 133 -1.38 -9.85 -5.97
C VAL A 133 -0.70 -9.46 -4.65
N GLY A 134 0.58 -9.66 -4.53
CA GLY A 134 1.34 -9.27 -3.34
C GLY A 134 1.23 -7.76 -3.02
N VAL A 135 1.72 -7.37 -1.85
CA VAL A 135 1.78 -5.96 -1.42
C VAL A 135 2.64 -5.16 -2.38
N VAL A 136 2.16 -3.99 -2.82
CA VAL A 136 2.93 -3.10 -3.69
C VAL A 136 4.17 -2.61 -2.97
N MET A 137 5.32 -2.78 -3.63
CA MET A 137 6.61 -2.34 -3.10
C MET A 137 7.39 -1.58 -4.16
N THR A 138 8.21 -0.63 -3.73
CA THR A 138 9.08 0.16 -4.62
C THR A 138 10.31 0.66 -3.88
N ALA A 139 11.28 1.17 -4.62
CA ALA A 139 12.38 1.99 -4.10
C ALA A 139 12.31 3.36 -4.75
N GLU A 140 12.80 4.40 -4.06
CA GLU A 140 12.98 5.70 -4.68
C GLU A 140 13.84 5.57 -5.95
N PRO A 141 13.57 6.36 -7.01
CA PRO A 141 14.32 6.29 -8.26
C PRO A 141 15.82 6.46 -8.05
N GLN A 142 16.61 5.50 -8.50
CA GLN A 142 18.05 5.49 -8.34
C GLN A 142 18.74 6.08 -9.57
N THR A 143 19.75 6.94 -9.36
CA THR A 143 20.65 7.34 -10.44
C THR A 143 21.78 6.32 -10.51
N ILE A 144 21.95 5.70 -11.69
CA ILE A 144 22.98 4.71 -11.96
C ILE A 144 23.80 5.09 -13.20
N THR A 145 25.03 4.60 -13.27
CA THR A 145 25.88 4.77 -14.45
C THR A 145 26.06 3.43 -15.14
N ILE A 146 25.56 3.32 -16.36
CA ILE A 146 25.72 2.15 -17.22
C ILE A 146 27.03 2.24 -17.99
N LYS A 147 27.87 1.19 -17.93
CA LYS A 147 29.10 1.01 -18.67
C LYS A 147 28.87 0.09 -19.86
N ALA A 148 29.77 0.11 -20.84
CA ALA A 148 29.73 -0.80 -21.98
C ALA A 148 29.75 -2.27 -21.51
N GLY A 149 29.00 -3.12 -22.17
CA GLY A 149 28.89 -4.53 -21.85
C GLY A 149 27.85 -4.85 -20.77
N LYS A 150 28.17 -5.78 -19.90
CA LYS A 150 27.24 -6.29 -18.87
C LYS A 150 27.32 -5.48 -17.58
N ASN A 151 26.20 -5.02 -17.08
CA ASN A 151 26.07 -4.32 -15.79
C ASN A 151 25.18 -5.13 -14.85
N THR A 152 25.52 -5.11 -13.56
CA THR A 152 24.76 -5.82 -12.53
C THR A 152 24.51 -4.94 -11.31
N TYR A 153 23.32 -5.07 -10.75
CA TYR A 153 22.94 -4.44 -9.48
C TYR A 153 22.42 -5.53 -8.53
N GLY A 154 23.10 -5.75 -7.40
CA GLY A 154 22.65 -6.68 -6.36
C GLY A 154 23.13 -8.13 -6.52
N PHE A 155 24.04 -8.41 -7.43
CA PHE A 155 24.58 -9.77 -7.65
C PHE A 155 25.97 -10.01 -7.03
N GLY A 156 26.35 -9.18 -6.07
CA GLY A 156 27.68 -9.21 -5.49
C GLY A 156 28.69 -8.32 -6.22
N ALA A 157 29.91 -8.28 -5.70
CA ALA A 157 31.00 -7.53 -6.32
C ALA A 157 31.56 -8.28 -7.53
N GLY A 158 31.90 -7.56 -8.61
CA GLY A 158 32.46 -8.13 -9.83
C GLY A 158 32.59 -7.10 -10.94
N GLU A 159 33.08 -7.53 -12.10
CA GLU A 159 33.13 -6.69 -13.29
C GLU A 159 31.72 -6.25 -13.69
N GLY A 160 31.56 -4.96 -13.98
CA GLY A 160 30.27 -4.37 -14.31
C GLY A 160 29.30 -4.20 -13.13
N SER A 161 29.72 -4.48 -11.89
CA SER A 161 28.87 -4.28 -10.70
C SER A 161 28.65 -2.78 -10.43
N ILE A 162 27.39 -2.36 -10.44
CA ILE A 162 26.94 -1.03 -10.02
C ILE A 162 26.77 -0.99 -8.50
N SER A 163 26.16 -2.04 -7.94
CA SER A 163 26.01 -2.27 -6.52
C SER A 163 26.17 -3.76 -6.23
N SER A 164 26.88 -4.09 -5.16
CA SER A 164 27.00 -5.48 -4.71
C SER A 164 25.78 -5.95 -3.95
N ALA A 165 25.11 -5.04 -3.22
CA ALA A 165 23.90 -5.33 -2.46
C ALA A 165 22.65 -5.19 -3.33
N PRO A 166 21.64 -6.05 -3.15
CA PRO A 166 20.34 -5.93 -3.80
C PRO A 166 19.66 -4.59 -3.49
N LEU A 167 18.83 -4.11 -4.43
CA LEU A 167 18.03 -2.92 -4.24
C LEU A 167 16.92 -3.21 -3.24
N GLN A 168 16.93 -2.47 -2.13
CA GLN A 168 15.90 -2.61 -1.09
C GLN A 168 14.59 -2.00 -1.55
N LEU A 169 13.52 -2.79 -1.53
CA LEU A 169 12.16 -2.32 -1.76
C LEU A 169 11.47 -2.06 -0.43
N VAL A 170 10.66 -1.03 -0.38
CA VAL A 170 9.78 -0.70 0.75
C VAL A 170 8.32 -0.87 0.36
N LYS A 171 7.49 -1.29 1.29
CA LYS A 171 6.05 -1.43 1.06
C LYS A 171 5.40 -0.06 0.95
N VAL A 172 4.56 0.14 -0.06
CA VAL A 172 3.82 1.39 -0.23
C VAL A 172 2.70 1.54 0.81
N PRO A 173 1.91 0.51 1.14
CA PRO A 173 0.95 0.63 2.23
C PRO A 173 1.60 0.56 3.62
N ALA A 174 0.83 1.00 4.61
CA ALA A 174 0.97 0.66 6.02
C ALA A 174 0.14 -0.59 6.35
N ARG A 175 0.40 -1.18 7.51
CA ARG A 175 -0.40 -2.26 8.09
C ARG A 175 -0.94 -1.85 9.45
N ILE A 176 -2.22 -2.16 9.70
CA ILE A 176 -2.91 -1.95 10.96
C ILE A 176 -3.22 -3.34 11.51
N SER A 177 -2.60 -3.71 12.62
CA SER A 177 -2.63 -5.06 13.17
C SER A 177 -3.25 -5.06 14.57
N LEU A 178 -4.40 -5.72 14.75
CA LEU A 178 -4.94 -5.99 16.07
C LEU A 178 -4.29 -7.27 16.60
N VAL A 179 -3.33 -7.11 17.50
CA VAL A 179 -2.47 -8.20 18.01
C VAL A 179 -2.84 -8.70 19.40
N GLY A 180 -3.88 -8.14 19.98
CA GLY A 180 -4.43 -8.56 21.27
C GLY A 180 -5.70 -7.80 21.58
N ALA A 181 -6.70 -8.51 22.10
CA ALA A 181 -7.93 -7.91 22.60
C ALA A 181 -8.46 -8.69 23.80
N SER A 182 -8.97 -7.97 24.79
CA SER A 182 -9.57 -8.59 25.98
C SER A 182 -10.59 -7.66 26.62
N THR A 183 -11.38 -8.18 27.56
CA THR A 183 -12.31 -7.43 28.37
C THR A 183 -11.92 -7.48 29.84
N SER A 184 -12.08 -6.36 30.53
CA SER A 184 -11.91 -6.24 31.97
C SER A 184 -12.84 -5.14 32.48
N PHE A 185 -14.16 -5.41 32.49
CA PHE A 185 -15.13 -4.43 32.93
C PHE A 185 -14.95 -4.07 34.41
N GLU A 186 -15.01 -2.78 34.71
CA GLU A 186 -14.71 -2.26 36.06
C GLU A 186 -15.74 -1.22 36.55
N GLY A 187 -15.70 -0.95 37.85
CA GLY A 187 -16.58 0.02 38.49
C GLY A 187 -18.05 -0.36 38.39
N ALA A 188 -18.89 0.55 37.92
CA ALA A 188 -20.34 0.33 37.77
C ALA A 188 -20.67 -0.75 36.69
N PHE A 189 -19.71 -1.18 35.91
CA PHE A 189 -19.89 -2.17 34.86
C PHE A 189 -19.23 -3.52 35.19
N ALA A 190 -18.74 -3.68 36.40
CA ALA A 190 -18.22 -4.96 36.88
C ALA A 190 -19.31 -6.04 36.75
N GLY A 191 -18.96 -7.18 36.13
CA GLY A 191 -19.93 -8.25 35.87
C GLY A 191 -20.61 -8.18 34.50
N TRP A 192 -20.51 -7.07 33.79
CA TRP A 192 -20.97 -7.00 32.40
C TRP A 192 -20.10 -7.91 31.49
N THR A 193 -20.69 -8.34 30.39
CA THR A 193 -20.00 -9.20 29.42
C THR A 193 -20.14 -8.65 28.01
N PHE A 194 -19.12 -8.93 27.20
CA PHE A 194 -19.10 -8.55 25.79
C PHE A 194 -18.93 -9.80 24.92
N GLU A 195 -19.84 -9.97 23.98
CA GLU A 195 -19.80 -11.02 22.97
C GLU A 195 -19.35 -10.38 21.65
N PRO A 196 -18.10 -10.54 21.24
CA PRO A 196 -17.62 -9.97 19.99
C PRO A 196 -18.32 -10.61 18.78
N SER A 197 -18.48 -9.85 17.72
CA SER A 197 -19.04 -10.33 16.46
C SER A 197 -18.15 -10.07 15.27
N GLU A 198 -17.51 -8.91 15.24
CA GLU A 198 -16.63 -8.54 14.11
C GLU A 198 -15.62 -7.46 14.51
N VAL A 199 -14.55 -7.40 13.71
CA VAL A 199 -13.58 -6.31 13.69
C VAL A 199 -13.59 -5.73 12.29
N PHE A 200 -13.53 -4.42 12.15
CA PHE A 200 -13.48 -3.74 10.87
C PHE A 200 -12.75 -2.41 10.95
N VAL A 201 -12.43 -1.84 9.80
CA VAL A 201 -11.85 -0.49 9.70
C VAL A 201 -12.68 0.39 8.78
N PHE A 202 -12.58 1.70 8.97
CA PHE A 202 -13.12 2.70 8.06
C PHE A 202 -12.20 3.93 7.98
N ASN A 203 -12.47 4.85 7.05
CA ASN A 203 -11.58 5.96 6.68
C ASN A 203 -10.20 5.49 6.18
N VAL A 204 -10.12 4.32 5.56
CA VAL A 204 -8.87 3.78 5.02
C VAL A 204 -8.57 4.47 3.69
N PRO A 205 -7.50 5.26 3.57
CA PRO A 205 -7.12 5.85 2.29
C PRO A 205 -6.91 4.77 1.22
N ASN A 206 -7.60 4.92 0.10
CA ASN A 206 -7.58 3.95 -1.01
C ASN A 206 -6.89 4.49 -2.26
N SER A 207 -6.05 5.49 -2.10
CA SER A 207 -5.15 5.99 -3.15
C SER A 207 -3.84 6.47 -2.54
N SER A 208 -2.76 6.29 -3.27
CA SER A 208 -1.42 6.71 -2.89
C SER A 208 -0.59 6.98 -4.14
N ARG A 209 0.47 7.76 -4.00
CA ARG A 209 1.51 7.84 -5.03
C ARG A 209 2.48 6.66 -4.89
N LEU A 210 3.06 6.30 -6.02
CA LEU A 210 4.07 5.24 -6.05
C LEU A 210 5.32 5.61 -5.24
N PHE A 211 5.77 6.87 -5.35
CA PHE A 211 6.95 7.41 -4.67
C PHE A 211 6.61 8.61 -3.78
N GLY A 212 7.45 8.83 -2.78
CA GLY A 212 7.33 9.96 -1.88
C GLY A 212 6.10 9.92 -0.97
N PRO A 213 5.94 10.91 -0.10
CA PRO A 213 4.77 11.03 0.74
C PRO A 213 3.54 11.41 -0.10
N SER A 214 2.43 10.73 0.15
CA SER A 214 1.17 10.91 -0.61
C SER A 214 0.30 12.06 -0.09
N LEU A 215 0.90 13.13 0.40
CA LEU A 215 0.23 14.18 1.16
C LEU A 215 -0.97 14.81 0.47
N GLU A 216 -0.98 14.84 -0.86
CA GLU A 216 -2.01 15.53 -1.65
C GLU A 216 -3.17 14.63 -2.09
N LEU A 217 -3.02 13.31 -2.00
CA LEU A 217 -4.04 12.38 -2.49
C LEU A 217 -5.22 12.19 -1.55
N VAL A 218 -5.10 12.62 -0.30
CA VAL A 218 -6.22 12.73 0.64
C VAL A 218 -7.31 13.66 0.09
N GLU A 219 -6.95 14.61 -0.76
CA GLU A 219 -7.90 15.50 -1.45
C GLU A 219 -8.87 14.77 -2.38
N MET A 220 -8.54 13.55 -2.80
CA MET A 220 -9.40 12.81 -3.71
C MET A 220 -10.59 12.12 -3.03
N GLY A 221 -10.72 12.20 -1.70
CA GLY A 221 -11.87 11.66 -0.95
C GLY A 221 -12.13 10.18 -1.18
N ARG A 222 -11.08 9.41 -1.51
CA ARG A 222 -11.19 7.97 -1.77
C ARG A 222 -10.77 7.19 -0.53
N TYR A 223 -11.77 6.64 0.13
CA TYR A 223 -11.57 5.80 1.30
C TYR A 223 -12.18 4.43 1.09
N ALA A 224 -11.60 3.41 1.73
CA ALA A 224 -12.14 2.06 1.83
C ALA A 224 -12.54 1.75 3.27
N GLY A 225 -13.18 0.61 3.48
CA GLY A 225 -13.62 0.11 4.76
C GLY A 225 -15.13 0.05 4.92
N MET A 226 -15.58 -0.26 6.13
CA MET A 226 -17.02 -0.35 6.44
C MET A 226 -17.74 0.98 6.25
N LYS A 227 -19.00 0.88 5.84
CA LYS A 227 -19.91 2.01 5.69
C LYS A 227 -21.33 1.62 6.09
N GLN A 228 -22.03 2.57 6.70
CA GLN A 228 -23.49 2.55 6.77
C GLN A 228 -24.02 3.95 6.44
N ASP A 229 -25.12 4.01 5.72
CA ASP A 229 -25.70 5.30 5.30
C ASP A 229 -26.25 6.14 6.47
N SER A 230 -26.46 5.52 7.62
CA SER A 230 -26.89 6.17 8.87
C SER A 230 -25.74 6.81 9.65
N TRP A 231 -24.49 6.61 9.28
CA TRP A 231 -23.35 7.16 10.00
C TRP A 231 -23.20 8.66 9.76
N THR A 232 -23.18 9.42 10.83
CA THR A 232 -23.11 10.90 10.80
C THR A 232 -22.15 11.50 11.82
N GLY A 233 -21.46 10.66 12.61
CA GLY A 233 -20.57 11.13 13.67
C GLY A 233 -19.27 11.76 13.15
N ASP A 234 -18.57 12.47 14.03
CA ASP A 234 -17.40 13.30 13.72
C ASP A 234 -16.19 12.52 13.16
N LEU A 235 -16.12 11.21 13.45
CA LEU A 235 -15.06 10.36 12.92
C LEU A 235 -15.29 9.96 11.46
N TRP A 236 -16.51 10.13 10.95
CA TRP A 236 -16.87 9.68 9.62
C TRP A 236 -16.47 10.67 8.53
N VAL A 237 -15.97 10.15 7.41
CA VAL A 237 -15.72 10.92 6.19
C VAL A 237 -16.76 10.56 5.13
N PRO A 238 -17.73 11.45 4.82
CA PRO A 238 -18.90 11.13 3.99
C PRO A 238 -18.59 10.79 2.53
N SER A 239 -17.48 11.27 1.98
CA SER A 239 -17.13 11.14 0.56
C SER A 239 -16.54 9.79 0.19
N GLN A 240 -16.97 8.71 0.83
CA GLN A 240 -16.33 7.41 0.68
C GLN A 240 -16.76 6.65 -0.56
N VAL A 241 -15.78 6.20 -1.32
CA VAL A 241 -15.96 5.12 -2.28
C VAL A 241 -15.83 3.82 -1.52
N VAL A 242 -16.95 3.23 -1.16
CA VAL A 242 -16.94 1.95 -0.48
C VAL A 242 -16.85 0.85 -1.52
N LYS A 243 -15.73 0.16 -1.51
CA LYS A 243 -15.71 -1.25 -1.81
C LYS A 243 -15.64 -1.98 -0.50
N GLU A 244 -16.47 -2.96 -0.41
CA GLU A 244 -16.67 -3.83 0.70
C GLU A 244 -15.40 -4.30 1.39
N VAL A 245 -15.55 -4.55 2.65
CA VAL A 245 -14.93 -5.62 3.41
C VAL A 245 -13.46 -5.40 3.74
N LEU A 246 -13.23 -4.47 4.64
CA LEU A 246 -12.08 -4.54 5.54
C LEU A 246 -12.66 -4.93 6.91
N ARG A 247 -13.18 -6.15 7.01
CA ARG A 247 -13.78 -6.70 8.25
C ARG A 247 -13.52 -8.19 8.38
N ASP A 248 -13.45 -8.65 9.58
CA ASP A 248 -13.33 -10.06 9.97
C ASP A 248 -14.38 -10.40 11.02
N GLU A 249 -14.96 -11.59 10.94
CA GLU A 249 -15.84 -12.12 11.99
C GLU A 249 -15.00 -12.64 13.15
N VAL A 250 -15.39 -12.27 14.36
CA VAL A 250 -14.69 -12.64 15.60
C VAL A 250 -15.70 -13.05 16.64
N SER A 251 -15.62 -14.30 17.10
CA SER A 251 -16.46 -14.83 18.16
C SER A 251 -15.77 -14.91 19.53
N ASP A 252 -14.45 -14.73 19.57
CA ASP A 252 -13.65 -14.80 20.79
C ASP A 252 -12.42 -13.87 20.69
N LEU A 253 -12.36 -12.86 21.55
CA LEU A 253 -11.23 -11.94 21.61
C LEU A 253 -9.92 -12.61 22.04
N SER A 254 -9.99 -13.69 22.83
CA SER A 254 -8.79 -14.40 23.30
C SER A 254 -8.05 -15.12 22.17
N SER A 255 -8.73 -15.34 21.04
CA SER A 255 -8.12 -15.89 19.83
C SER A 255 -7.15 -14.91 19.14
N ILE A 256 -7.29 -13.60 19.43
CA ILE A 256 -6.44 -12.56 18.87
C ILE A 256 -5.16 -12.44 19.73
N THR A 257 -4.07 -12.88 19.16
CA THR A 257 -2.77 -12.93 19.81
C THR A 257 -1.67 -12.39 18.90
N PRO A 258 -0.46 -12.10 19.40
CA PRO A 258 0.65 -11.71 18.53
C PRO A 258 1.02 -12.72 17.44
N ASN A 259 0.58 -13.98 17.58
CA ASN A 259 0.84 -15.06 16.64
C ASN A 259 -0.36 -15.38 15.74
N ASN A 260 -1.53 -14.87 16.08
CA ASN A 260 -2.78 -15.02 15.33
C ASN A 260 -3.55 -13.71 15.46
N PHE A 261 -3.32 -12.78 14.55
CA PHE A 261 -3.85 -11.42 14.62
C PHE A 261 -4.60 -11.04 13.35
N ILE A 262 -5.51 -10.11 13.50
CA ILE A 262 -6.26 -9.49 12.41
C ILE A 262 -5.46 -8.30 11.90
N TYR A 263 -5.38 -8.12 10.58
CA TYR A 263 -4.71 -6.96 10.02
C TYR A 263 -5.39 -6.44 8.76
N TYR A 264 -5.20 -5.15 8.53
CA TYR A 264 -5.69 -4.44 7.34
C TYR A 264 -4.57 -3.60 6.75
N HIS A 265 -4.57 -3.48 5.44
CA HIS A 265 -3.67 -2.56 4.75
C HIS A 265 -4.34 -1.19 4.58
N SER A 266 -3.53 -0.15 4.65
CA SER A 266 -3.93 1.23 4.41
C SER A 266 -2.84 1.95 3.65
N PHE A 267 -3.21 2.81 2.72
CA PHE A 267 -2.24 3.79 2.25
C PHE A 267 -1.99 4.86 3.31
N GLU A 268 -1.01 5.73 3.05
CA GLU A 268 -0.67 6.82 3.96
C GLU A 268 -1.89 7.69 4.25
N SER A 269 -2.09 8.04 5.51
CA SER A 269 -3.17 8.90 5.98
C SER A 269 -2.61 10.17 6.58
N ILE A 270 -3.24 11.31 6.26
CA ILE A 270 -2.91 12.61 6.85
C ILE A 270 -4.20 13.35 7.19
N GLY A 271 -4.27 13.87 8.41
CA GLY A 271 -5.34 14.74 8.89
C GLY A 271 -6.63 14.04 9.31
N LYS A 272 -6.92 12.82 8.84
CA LYS A 272 -8.04 12.00 9.32
C LYS A 272 -7.52 10.62 9.71
N PRO A 273 -7.66 10.22 10.97
CA PRO A 273 -7.20 8.91 11.41
C PRO A 273 -8.05 7.80 10.79
N VAL A 274 -7.39 6.70 10.47
CA VAL A 274 -8.09 5.44 10.22
C VAL A 274 -8.66 4.95 11.55
N VAL A 275 -9.87 4.41 11.52
CA VAL A 275 -10.55 3.91 12.71
C VAL A 275 -10.67 2.40 12.62
N LEU A 276 -10.12 1.71 13.61
CA LEU A 276 -10.31 0.28 13.86
C LEU A 276 -11.45 0.12 14.86
N VAL A 277 -12.42 -0.74 14.55
CA VAL A 277 -13.60 -0.96 15.40
C VAL A 277 -13.69 -2.41 15.78
N ILE A 278 -13.92 -2.66 17.08
CA ILE A 278 -14.38 -3.96 17.60
C ILE A 278 -15.85 -3.82 17.89
N ARG A 279 -16.70 -4.65 17.29
CA ARG A 279 -18.15 -4.64 17.42
C ARG A 279 -18.65 -5.95 18.03
N GLY A 280 -19.65 -5.86 18.85
CA GLY A 280 -20.29 -7.03 19.44
C GLY A 280 -21.50 -6.67 20.27
N LYS A 281 -22.03 -7.64 20.99
CA LYS A 281 -23.18 -7.47 21.87
C LYS A 281 -22.75 -7.32 23.32
N LEU A 282 -23.38 -6.39 24.02
CA LEU A 282 -23.11 -6.09 25.42
C LEU A 282 -24.25 -6.65 26.28
N LYS A 283 -23.92 -7.35 27.35
CA LYS A 283 -24.87 -7.82 28.35
C LYS A 283 -24.51 -7.24 29.71
N ASP A 284 -25.52 -6.84 30.46
CA ASP A 284 -25.38 -6.37 31.82
C ASP A 284 -25.05 -7.52 32.83
N ASP A 285 -24.90 -7.18 34.08
CA ASP A 285 -24.61 -8.12 35.17
C ASP A 285 -25.70 -9.17 35.42
N SER A 286 -26.93 -8.91 34.96
CA SER A 286 -28.03 -9.87 34.94
C SER A 286 -28.04 -10.79 33.69
N GLY A 287 -27.16 -10.56 32.77
CA GLY A 287 -27.06 -11.27 31.48
C GLY A 287 -28.05 -10.77 30.44
N GLN A 288 -28.72 -9.64 30.67
CA GLN A 288 -29.66 -9.06 29.71
C GLN A 288 -28.91 -8.27 28.64
N LEU A 289 -29.37 -8.38 27.38
CA LEU A 289 -28.82 -7.61 26.26
C LEU A 289 -29.08 -6.12 26.46
N VAL A 290 -28.02 -5.33 26.50
CA VAL A 290 -28.06 -3.86 26.54
C VAL A 290 -28.45 -3.33 25.16
N LYS A 291 -29.47 -2.47 25.11
CA LYS A 291 -29.98 -1.87 23.88
C LYS A 291 -30.16 -0.37 24.03
N GLY A 292 -29.98 0.33 22.93
CA GLY A 292 -30.18 1.77 22.84
C GLY A 292 -28.97 2.60 23.31
N ALA A 293 -28.97 3.85 22.89
CA ALA A 293 -27.95 4.82 23.26
C ALA A 293 -27.91 5.06 24.79
N PRO A 294 -26.74 5.39 25.37
CA PRO A 294 -25.50 5.68 24.65
C PRO A 294 -24.62 4.46 24.35
N PHE A 295 -24.90 3.28 24.92
CA PHE A 295 -23.97 2.15 24.98
C PHE A 295 -24.10 1.16 23.83
N ALA A 296 -25.28 1.04 23.24
CA ALA A 296 -25.54 0.12 22.14
C ALA A 296 -26.57 0.70 21.16
N ASP A 297 -26.63 0.15 19.97
CA ASP A 297 -27.72 0.42 19.03
C ASP A 297 -29.00 -0.32 19.42
N ASP A 298 -30.10 -0.11 18.67
CA ASP A 298 -31.41 -0.74 18.95
C ASP A 298 -31.39 -2.27 18.81
N ASN A 299 -30.36 -2.82 18.11
CA ASN A 299 -30.13 -4.25 17.95
C ASN A 299 -29.21 -4.82 19.04
N GLY A 300 -28.68 -3.96 19.93
CA GLY A 300 -27.80 -4.33 21.04
C GLY A 300 -26.32 -4.43 20.64
N TYR A 301 -25.92 -3.88 19.49
CA TYR A 301 -24.52 -3.81 19.15
C TYR A 301 -23.87 -2.57 19.77
N THR A 302 -22.73 -2.80 20.42
CA THR A 302 -21.82 -1.78 20.92
C THR A 302 -20.55 -1.74 20.09
N HIS A 303 -19.94 -0.55 19.99
CA HIS A 303 -18.77 -0.30 19.14
C HIS A 303 -17.63 0.28 19.97
N TYR A 304 -16.45 -0.26 19.79
CA TYR A 304 -15.20 0.22 20.40
C TYR A 304 -14.31 0.76 19.31
N SER A 305 -14.38 2.07 19.08
CA SER A 305 -13.65 2.76 18.01
C SER A 305 -12.28 3.20 18.48
N ILE A 306 -11.26 2.68 17.84
CA ILE A 306 -9.84 2.92 18.11
C ILE A 306 -9.27 3.75 16.97
N LEU A 307 -8.84 4.98 17.25
CA LEU A 307 -8.20 5.85 16.27
C LEU A 307 -6.74 5.42 16.13
N VAL A 308 -6.38 4.92 14.96
CA VAL A 308 -5.04 4.41 14.72
C VAL A 308 -4.03 5.57 14.74
N ASN A 309 -3.01 5.44 15.57
CA ASN A 309 -1.93 6.42 15.76
C ASN A 309 -2.37 7.84 16.16
N ALA A 310 -3.57 8.04 16.69
CA ALA A 310 -4.03 9.34 17.17
C ALA A 310 -3.91 9.44 18.69
N GLU A 311 -3.31 10.51 19.18
CA GLU A 311 -3.18 10.73 20.63
C GLU A 311 -4.55 10.87 21.31
N ARG A 312 -4.79 10.03 22.30
CA ARG A 312 -5.98 10.06 23.16
C ARG A 312 -5.67 9.63 24.57
N SER A 313 -6.46 10.11 25.52
CA SER A 313 -6.40 9.60 26.89
C SER A 313 -6.70 8.08 26.91
N GLY A 314 -5.93 7.33 27.68
CA GLY A 314 -6.00 5.86 27.73
C GLY A 314 -5.19 5.15 26.63
N TYR A 315 -4.52 5.88 25.73
CA TYR A 315 -3.64 5.32 24.70
C TYR A 315 -2.19 5.44 25.10
N ALA A 316 -1.43 4.38 24.93
CA ALA A 316 0.01 4.33 25.13
C ALA A 316 0.69 3.92 23.82
N TYR A 317 1.73 4.64 23.46
CA TYR A 317 2.47 4.44 22.22
C TYR A 317 3.92 4.06 22.47
N THR A 318 4.46 3.22 21.60
CA THR A 318 5.89 2.91 21.53
C THR A 318 6.34 2.94 20.07
N GLY A 319 7.56 3.42 19.82
CA GLY A 319 8.12 3.58 18.48
C GLY A 319 8.16 5.04 18.03
N ASP A 320 8.56 5.26 16.77
CA ASP A 320 8.74 6.58 16.20
C ASP A 320 7.43 7.11 15.58
N ASP A 321 7.27 8.46 15.58
CA ASP A 321 6.16 9.17 14.94
C ASP A 321 4.77 8.76 15.43
N THR A 322 4.63 8.66 16.74
CA THR A 322 3.44 8.20 17.44
C THR A 322 2.50 9.36 17.77
N GLY A 323 1.20 9.07 17.90
CA GLY A 323 0.17 10.00 18.37
C GLY A 323 -0.26 11.08 17.36
N THR A 324 0.22 11.03 16.12
CA THR A 324 -0.03 12.08 15.12
C THR A 324 -1.36 11.94 14.39
N GLY A 325 -2.00 10.78 14.46
CA GLY A 325 -3.18 10.43 13.66
C GLY A 325 -2.86 10.09 12.20
N ASN A 326 -1.60 10.22 11.80
CA ASN A 326 -1.15 9.91 10.46
C ASN A 326 -0.67 8.46 10.36
N LEU A 327 -0.79 7.87 9.17
CA LEU A 327 -0.18 6.59 8.83
C LEU A 327 0.92 6.82 7.80
N LYS A 328 2.05 6.15 8.00
CA LYS A 328 3.19 6.17 7.08
C LYS A 328 3.32 4.83 6.36
N ARG A 329 3.72 4.87 5.09
CA ARG A 329 4.07 3.67 4.33
C ARG A 329 5.13 2.84 5.05
N ASN A 330 5.19 1.56 4.74
CA ASN A 330 6.16 0.62 5.29
C ASN A 330 6.17 0.56 6.84
N THR A 331 5.02 0.79 7.47
CA THR A 331 4.88 0.83 8.93
C THR A 331 3.77 -0.12 9.38
N ASP A 332 4.04 -0.90 10.41
CA ASP A 332 3.06 -1.78 11.09
C ASP A 332 2.62 -1.12 12.41
N TYR A 333 1.35 -0.79 12.50
CA TYR A 333 0.69 -0.25 13.69
C TYR A 333 0.07 -1.40 14.47
N ARG A 334 0.80 -1.93 15.44
CA ARG A 334 0.41 -3.10 16.24
C ARG A 334 -0.38 -2.67 17.47
N ILE A 335 -1.66 -3.00 17.49
CA ILE A 335 -2.65 -2.54 18.46
C ILE A 335 -3.00 -3.69 19.42
N SER A 336 -2.93 -3.42 20.72
CA SER A 336 -3.51 -4.25 21.76
C SER A 336 -4.52 -3.43 22.56
N VAL A 337 -5.67 -4.02 22.92
CA VAL A 337 -6.74 -3.31 23.60
C VAL A 337 -7.29 -4.11 24.77
N VAL A 338 -7.59 -3.41 25.87
CA VAL A 338 -8.41 -3.91 26.98
C VAL A 338 -9.68 -3.07 27.05
N ILE A 339 -10.83 -3.71 26.91
CA ILE A 339 -12.16 -3.09 27.01
C ILE A 339 -12.53 -3.06 28.48
N LYS A 340 -12.76 -1.86 29.05
CA LYS A 340 -13.01 -1.66 30.47
C LYS A 340 -14.43 -1.17 30.80
N ARG A 341 -15.09 -0.55 29.84
CA ARG A 341 -16.44 0.01 29.99
C ARG A 341 -17.23 -0.19 28.70
N PRO A 342 -18.57 0.02 28.74
CA PRO A 342 -19.39 0.00 27.53
C PRO A 342 -18.89 0.92 26.43
N GLY A 343 -19.02 0.50 25.19
CA GLY A 343 -18.71 1.29 24.01
C GLY A 343 -19.83 2.28 23.65
N THR A 344 -20.00 2.52 22.37
CA THR A 344 -21.00 3.47 21.84
C THR A 344 -22.01 2.76 20.92
N SER A 345 -23.18 3.39 20.77
CA SER A 345 -24.20 2.92 19.82
C SER A 345 -23.82 3.16 18.35
N ASP A 346 -22.85 4.02 18.09
CA ASP A 346 -22.39 4.42 16.75
C ASP A 346 -20.86 4.41 16.69
N PRO A 347 -20.22 3.67 15.74
CA PRO A 347 -18.77 3.60 15.63
C PRO A 347 -18.13 4.91 15.18
N THR A 348 -18.88 5.83 14.61
CA THR A 348 -18.39 7.14 14.15
C THR A 348 -18.35 8.20 15.25
N THR A 349 -18.87 7.84 16.43
CA THR A 349 -18.80 8.68 17.65
C THR A 349 -17.74 8.09 18.57
N PRO A 350 -16.69 8.85 18.92
CA PRO A 350 -15.69 8.36 19.86
C PRO A 350 -16.30 8.15 21.24
N PRO A 351 -15.85 7.15 22.03
CA PRO A 351 -16.29 7.01 23.42
C PRO A 351 -16.07 8.32 24.18
N ALA A 352 -17.11 8.78 24.88
CA ALA A 352 -17.04 10.02 25.67
C ALA A 352 -16.12 9.88 26.89
N ASP A 353 -15.97 8.66 27.42
CA ASP A 353 -15.13 8.36 28.56
C ASP A 353 -13.78 7.77 28.11
N ALA A 354 -12.72 8.46 28.45
CA ALA A 354 -11.35 8.01 28.20
C ALA A 354 -11.00 6.65 28.85
N ALA A 355 -11.67 6.30 29.95
CA ALA A 355 -11.49 5.04 30.64
C ALA A 355 -12.18 3.84 29.96
N THR A 356 -12.86 4.04 28.84
CA THR A 356 -13.55 2.94 28.10
C THR A 356 -12.56 1.90 27.57
N LEU A 357 -11.40 2.35 27.11
CA LEU A 357 -10.38 1.52 26.51
C LEU A 357 -8.99 1.85 27.08
N ASP A 358 -8.21 0.82 27.41
CA ASP A 358 -6.75 0.93 27.46
C ASP A 358 -6.21 0.41 26.13
N VAL A 359 -5.57 1.27 25.36
CA VAL A 359 -5.00 0.94 24.05
C VAL A 359 -3.49 1.08 24.07
N LYS A 360 -2.79 0.07 23.61
CA LYS A 360 -1.35 0.11 23.38
C LYS A 360 -1.09 -0.01 21.89
N VAL A 361 -0.33 0.93 21.34
CA VAL A 361 0.06 0.94 19.92
C VAL A 361 1.57 0.91 19.84
N ALA A 362 2.14 -0.14 19.25
CA ALA A 362 3.53 -0.21 18.87
C ALA A 362 3.66 0.13 17.38
N VAL A 363 4.38 1.20 17.08
CA VAL A 363 4.66 1.66 15.72
C VAL A 363 6.04 1.15 15.34
N THR A 364 6.09 0.23 14.37
CA THR A 364 7.34 -0.43 13.97
C THR A 364 7.50 -0.39 12.46
N PRO A 365 8.74 -0.32 11.93
CA PRO A 365 8.97 -0.55 10.50
C PRO A 365 8.40 -1.91 10.09
N TRP A 366 7.66 -1.94 9.00
CA TRP A 366 7.10 -3.20 8.50
C TRP A 366 8.18 -4.12 7.92
N LEU A 367 9.20 -3.51 7.30
CA LEU A 367 10.40 -4.21 6.86
C LEU A 367 11.57 -3.79 7.78
N THR A 368 12.15 -4.77 8.45
CA THR A 368 13.43 -4.55 9.14
C THR A 368 14.55 -4.73 8.13
N VAL A 369 15.24 -3.66 7.78
CA VAL A 369 16.46 -3.74 6.98
C VAL A 369 17.54 -4.34 7.88
N ASN A 370 17.90 -5.59 7.65
CA ASN A 370 19.08 -6.16 8.28
C ASN A 370 20.32 -5.53 7.61
N GLN A 371 20.84 -4.48 8.19
CA GLN A 371 22.21 -4.06 7.88
C GLN A 371 23.14 -5.09 8.53
N ASN A 372 23.60 -6.06 7.76
CA ASN A 372 24.80 -6.80 8.13
C ASN A 372 25.98 -5.83 8.03
N ILE A 373 26.32 -5.20 9.12
CA ILE A 373 27.59 -4.51 9.28
C ILE A 373 28.59 -5.63 9.61
N GLU A 374 29.32 -6.12 8.61
CA GLU A 374 30.56 -6.85 8.83
C GLU A 374 31.62 -5.83 9.27
N TYR A 375 32.13 -5.98 10.49
CA TYR A 375 33.28 -5.27 11.01
C TYR A 375 34.57 -5.97 10.55
#